data_09b3c122905532f089d7c95412c25278
#
_entry.id   09b3c122905532f089d7c95412c25278
#
_cell.length_a   1.000
_cell.length_b   1.000
_cell.length_c   1.000
_cell.angle_alpha   90.00
_cell.angle_beta   90.00
_cell.angle_gamma   90.00
#
_symmetry.space_group_name_H-M   'P 1'
#
loop_
_entity.id
_entity.type
_entity.pdbx_description
1 polymer ?
#
loop_
_entity_poly.entity_id
_entity_poly.type
_entity_poly.pdbx_seq_one_letter_code
_entity_poly.pdbx_strand_id
1 'polypeptide(L)'
;MELFINKMRRLKGIRKMIVIEKAWKAIASANMASYIKYLYKTVRKFFGEAVVVTQEVEDIISSAIVKDSIINNSDCKILLDQRKFMNKFEQIQSLLGLTEKEKSQILSINQSNDPSRLYKEVWIGLGGTQSAVYA
;
A
#
# COMPACT_ATOMS: atom_id res chain seq x y z
N MET A 1 8.79 -2.57 -16.39
CA MET A 1 9.35 -3.04 -15.09
C MET A 1 10.84 -3.37 -15.19
N GLU A 2 11.25 -4.18 -16.14
CA GLU A 2 12.67 -4.55 -16.34
C GLU A 2 13.57 -3.33 -16.56
N LEU A 3 13.13 -2.37 -17.35
CA LEU A 3 13.85 -1.11 -17.57
C LEU A 3 14.08 -0.34 -16.26
N PHE A 4 13.08 -0.32 -15.38
CA PHE A 4 13.21 0.32 -14.07
C PHE A 4 14.25 -0.40 -13.19
N ILE A 5 14.21 -1.72 -13.15
CA ILE A 5 15.17 -2.52 -12.38
C ILE A 5 16.59 -2.29 -12.86
N ASN A 6 16.80 -2.24 -14.17
CA ASN A 6 18.11 -1.96 -14.76
C ASN A 6 18.60 -0.56 -14.40
N LYS A 7 17.74 0.46 -14.49
CA LYS A 7 18.09 1.83 -14.08
C LYS A 7 18.35 1.91 -12.58
N MET A 8 17.56 1.25 -11.78
CA MET A 8 17.72 1.20 -10.33
C MET A 8 19.11 0.69 -9.94
N ARG A 9 19.61 -0.34 -10.62
CA ARG A 9 20.93 -0.92 -10.37
C ARG A 9 22.08 -0.01 -10.83
N ARG A 10 21.89 0.73 -11.91
CA ARG A 10 22.92 1.60 -12.49
C ARG A 10 23.05 2.93 -11.75
N LEU A 11 21.96 3.51 -11.31
CA LEU A 11 21.92 4.81 -10.63
C LEU A 11 22.19 4.63 -9.14
N LYS A 12 23.43 4.35 -8.78
CA LYS A 12 23.83 4.19 -7.39
C LYS A 12 23.85 5.54 -6.66
N GLY A 13 23.44 5.55 -5.40
CA GLY A 13 23.47 6.73 -4.54
C GLY A 13 22.39 7.78 -4.83
N ILE A 14 21.49 7.53 -5.77
CA ILE A 14 20.37 8.41 -6.10
C ILE A 14 19.06 7.80 -5.57
N ARG A 15 18.27 8.59 -4.88
CA ARG A 15 16.93 8.18 -4.44
C ARG A 15 16.01 8.00 -5.66
N LYS A 16 15.27 6.92 -5.65
CA LYS A 16 14.36 6.54 -6.74
C LYS A 16 13.04 6.11 -6.15
N MET A 17 11.95 6.39 -6.86
CA MET A 17 10.63 5.91 -6.50
C MET A 17 9.95 5.32 -7.74
N ILE A 18 9.30 4.19 -7.55
CA ILE A 18 8.36 3.66 -8.53
C ILE A 18 6.97 3.61 -7.92
N VAL A 19 6.00 4.18 -8.63
CA VAL A 19 4.59 4.11 -8.26
C VAL A 19 3.88 3.23 -9.27
N ILE A 20 3.26 2.16 -8.79
CA ILE A 20 2.52 1.22 -9.63
C ILE A 20 1.04 1.43 -9.33
N GLU A 21 0.39 2.18 -10.20
CA GLU A 21 -1.04 2.43 -10.13
C GLU A 21 -1.81 1.27 -10.79
N LYS A 22 -3.00 0.98 -10.28
CA LYS A 22 -3.82 -0.15 -10.74
C LYS A 22 -3.02 -1.47 -10.73
N ALA A 23 -2.34 -1.72 -9.63
CA ALA A 23 -1.42 -2.84 -9.48
C ALA A 23 -2.04 -4.20 -9.78
N TRP A 24 -3.35 -4.37 -9.58
CA TRP A 24 -4.07 -5.61 -9.86
C TRP A 24 -3.94 -6.07 -11.31
N LYS A 25 -3.88 -5.14 -12.26
CA LYS A 25 -3.65 -5.47 -13.69
C LYS A 25 -2.25 -6.04 -13.92
N ALA A 26 -1.26 -5.46 -13.26
CA ALA A 26 0.11 -5.93 -13.35
C ALA A 26 0.29 -7.29 -12.65
N ILE A 27 -0.36 -7.48 -11.51
CA ILE A 27 -0.28 -8.70 -10.70
C ILE A 27 -0.93 -9.90 -11.40
N ALA A 28 -1.92 -9.69 -12.26
CA ALA A 28 -2.56 -10.74 -13.04
C ALA A 28 -1.59 -11.47 -13.97
N SER A 29 -0.51 -10.82 -14.39
CA SER A 29 0.56 -11.46 -15.18
C SER A 29 1.58 -12.10 -14.24
N ALA A 30 1.90 -13.39 -14.46
CA ALA A 30 2.89 -14.12 -13.67
C ALA A 30 4.28 -13.46 -13.73
N ASN A 31 4.68 -12.97 -14.91
CA ASN A 31 5.96 -12.29 -15.09
C ASN A 31 6.02 -10.99 -14.29
N MET A 32 4.96 -10.18 -14.35
CA MET A 32 4.88 -8.92 -13.61
C MET A 32 4.82 -9.16 -12.10
N ALA A 33 4.11 -10.19 -11.66
CA ALA A 33 4.08 -10.58 -10.25
C ALA A 33 5.48 -10.92 -9.73
N SER A 34 6.27 -11.64 -10.50
CA SER A 34 7.67 -11.96 -10.17
C SER A 34 8.55 -10.70 -10.08
N TYR A 35 8.38 -9.75 -10.98
CA TYR A 35 9.09 -8.47 -10.93
C TYR A 35 8.72 -7.64 -9.70
N ILE A 36 7.44 -7.57 -9.36
CA ILE A 36 6.97 -6.84 -8.18
C ILE A 36 7.53 -7.50 -6.90
N LYS A 37 7.50 -8.80 -6.83
CA LYS A 37 8.10 -9.55 -5.72
C LYS A 37 9.59 -9.24 -5.56
N TYR A 38 10.33 -9.28 -6.64
CA TYR A 38 11.76 -8.93 -6.65
C TYR A 38 11.98 -7.48 -6.22
N LEU A 39 11.19 -6.56 -6.76
CA LEU A 39 11.25 -5.13 -6.45
C LEU A 39 11.09 -4.88 -4.96
N TYR A 40 10.04 -5.41 -4.34
CA TYR A 40 9.77 -5.23 -2.91
C TYR A 40 10.85 -5.81 -2.01
N LYS A 41 11.54 -6.85 -2.45
CA LYS A 41 12.64 -7.45 -1.70
C LYS A 41 13.96 -6.69 -1.82
N THR A 42 14.16 -5.98 -2.90
CA THR A 42 15.48 -5.46 -3.26
C THR A 42 15.58 -3.94 -3.39
N VAL A 43 14.46 -3.24 -3.59
CA VAL A 43 14.45 -1.79 -3.88
C VAL A 43 15.22 -0.98 -2.83
N ARG A 44 15.11 -1.36 -1.57
CA ARG A 44 15.78 -0.68 -0.46
C ARG A 44 17.31 -0.70 -0.59
N LYS A 45 17.88 -1.78 -1.11
CA LYS A 45 19.32 -1.92 -1.33
C LYS A 45 19.87 -0.92 -2.34
N PHE A 46 19.01 -0.35 -3.17
CA PHE A 46 19.38 0.58 -4.24
C PHE A 46 18.85 2.00 -4.00
N PHE A 47 18.59 2.37 -2.74
CA PHE A 47 18.01 3.66 -2.37
C PHE A 47 16.69 3.94 -3.08
N GLY A 48 15.89 2.90 -3.27
CA GLY A 48 14.61 3.00 -3.95
C GLY A 48 13.42 2.82 -3.01
N GLU A 49 12.29 3.35 -3.44
CA GLU A 49 10.98 3.20 -2.82
C GLU A 49 10.02 2.61 -3.83
N ALA A 50 9.20 1.67 -3.40
CA ALA A 50 8.14 1.08 -4.23
C ALA A 50 6.79 1.35 -3.59
N VAL A 51 5.89 1.92 -4.38
CA VAL A 51 4.51 2.24 -3.96
C VAL A 51 3.55 1.50 -4.87
N VAL A 52 2.66 0.72 -4.27
CA VAL A 52 1.56 0.06 -4.97
C VAL A 52 0.26 0.73 -4.59
N VAL A 53 -0.50 1.15 -5.59
CA VAL A 53 -1.80 1.77 -5.42
C VAL A 53 -2.87 0.83 -5.96
N THR A 54 -3.86 0.52 -5.13
CA THR A 54 -5.01 -0.32 -5.50
C THR A 54 -6.31 0.30 -4.99
N GLN A 55 -7.39 0.03 -5.69
CA GLN A 55 -8.71 0.47 -5.27
C GLN A 55 -9.36 -0.53 -4.31
N GLU A 56 -8.98 -1.78 -4.41
CA GLU A 56 -9.52 -2.86 -3.56
C GLU A 56 -8.37 -3.74 -3.07
N VAL A 57 -8.38 -4.03 -1.78
CA VAL A 57 -7.36 -4.90 -1.19
C VAL A 57 -7.47 -6.33 -1.74
N GLU A 58 -8.67 -6.74 -2.11
CA GLU A 58 -8.94 -8.05 -2.71
C GLU A 58 -8.13 -8.29 -3.99
N ASP A 59 -7.83 -7.23 -4.73
CA ASP A 59 -7.00 -7.32 -5.93
C ASP A 59 -5.57 -7.78 -5.62
N ILE A 60 -5.06 -7.41 -4.46
CA ILE A 60 -3.73 -7.86 -3.99
C ILE A 60 -3.80 -9.30 -3.50
N ILE A 61 -4.90 -9.67 -2.82
CA ILE A 61 -5.09 -10.99 -2.24
C ILE A 61 -5.20 -12.07 -3.32
N SER A 62 -5.74 -11.75 -4.47
CA SER A 62 -5.95 -12.70 -5.57
C SER A 62 -4.67 -13.38 -6.05
N SER A 63 -3.51 -12.77 -5.80
CA SER A 63 -2.20 -13.37 -6.08
C SER A 63 -1.51 -13.75 -4.78
N ALA A 64 -1.51 -15.04 -4.43
CA ALA A 64 -0.83 -15.55 -3.24
C ALA A 64 0.67 -15.23 -3.24
N ILE A 65 1.29 -15.17 -4.40
CA ILE A 65 2.73 -14.87 -4.55
C ILE A 65 3.05 -13.43 -4.16
N VAL A 66 2.19 -12.49 -4.56
CA VAL A 66 2.45 -11.06 -4.37
C VAL A 66 1.91 -10.55 -3.04
N LYS A 67 0.82 -11.12 -2.56
CA LYS A 67 0.20 -10.77 -1.27
C LYS A 67 1.24 -10.69 -0.16
N ASP A 68 1.94 -11.78 0.09
CA ASP A 68 2.92 -11.84 1.17
C ASP A 68 4.11 -10.91 0.92
N SER A 69 4.52 -10.80 -0.33
CA SER A 69 5.67 -9.95 -0.69
C SER A 69 5.36 -8.46 -0.55
N ILE A 70 4.18 -8.01 -0.97
CA ILE A 70 3.79 -6.61 -0.86
C ILE A 70 3.49 -6.25 0.60
N ILE A 71 2.62 -7.00 1.24
CA ILE A 71 2.14 -6.65 2.58
C ILE A 71 3.25 -6.75 3.62
N ASN A 72 4.03 -7.83 3.60
CA ASN A 72 5.08 -8.04 4.59
C ASN A 72 6.29 -7.13 4.40
N ASN A 73 6.50 -6.59 3.20
CA ASN A 73 7.62 -5.69 2.93
C ASN A 73 7.20 -4.22 2.81
N SER A 74 5.93 -3.91 3.05
CA SER A 74 5.44 -2.52 3.07
C SER A 74 5.47 -1.98 4.49
N ASP A 75 6.45 -1.14 4.77
CA ASP A 75 6.60 -0.52 6.09
C ASP A 75 5.57 0.59 6.33
N CYS A 76 5.08 1.20 5.27
CA CYS A 76 4.07 2.25 5.31
C CYS A 76 2.80 1.81 4.58
N LYS A 77 1.67 1.92 5.25
CA LYS A 77 0.35 1.64 4.69
C LYS A 77 -0.49 2.92 4.76
N ILE A 78 -1.06 3.32 3.64
CA ILE A 78 -1.92 4.50 3.55
C ILE A 78 -3.31 4.04 3.14
N LEU A 79 -4.29 4.34 3.98
CA LEU A 79 -5.69 4.01 3.72
C LEU A 79 -6.51 5.29 3.59
N LEU A 80 -7.25 5.37 2.51
CA LEU A 80 -8.21 6.43 2.27
C LEU A 80 -9.56 6.04 2.88
N ASP A 81 -10.61 6.77 2.57
CA ASP A 81 -11.95 6.55 3.09
C ASP A 81 -12.44 5.11 2.82
N GLN A 82 -12.72 4.36 3.87
CA GLN A 82 -13.13 2.95 3.81
C GLN A 82 -14.63 2.74 4.07
N ARG A 83 -15.45 3.80 4.12
CA ARG A 83 -16.89 3.68 4.39
C ARG A 83 -17.60 2.74 3.41
N LYS A 84 -17.16 2.75 2.18
CA LYS A 84 -17.68 1.86 1.13
C LYS A 84 -17.45 0.38 1.41
N PHE A 85 -16.45 0.07 2.22
CA PHE A 85 -16.00 -1.29 2.50
C PHE A 85 -16.23 -1.73 3.95
N MET A 86 -17.07 -1.02 4.71
CA MET A 86 -17.32 -1.33 6.13
C MET A 86 -17.72 -2.78 6.36
N ASN A 87 -18.54 -3.36 5.50
CA ASN A 87 -18.98 -4.74 5.62
C ASN A 87 -17.87 -5.78 5.42
N LYS A 88 -16.80 -5.38 4.74
CA LYS A 88 -15.66 -6.25 4.44
C LYS A 88 -14.41 -5.85 5.22
N PHE A 89 -14.50 -4.88 6.11
CA PHE A 89 -13.34 -4.31 6.77
C PHE A 89 -12.61 -5.32 7.65
N GLU A 90 -13.30 -6.30 8.22
CA GLU A 90 -12.63 -7.35 8.99
C GLU A 90 -11.63 -8.16 8.17
N GLN A 91 -11.91 -8.39 6.90
CA GLN A 91 -11.00 -9.04 5.98
C GLN A 91 -9.76 -8.16 5.73
N ILE A 92 -9.96 -6.87 5.55
CA ILE A 92 -8.89 -5.88 5.39
C ILE A 92 -8.03 -5.81 6.66
N GLN A 93 -8.68 -5.76 7.81
CA GLN A 93 -8.02 -5.75 9.12
C GLN A 93 -7.13 -6.98 9.31
N SER A 94 -7.66 -8.17 9.04
CA SER A 94 -6.91 -9.41 9.15
C SER A 94 -5.75 -9.47 8.16
N LEU A 95 -5.98 -9.06 6.92
CA LEU A 95 -4.96 -9.07 5.87
C LEU A 95 -3.78 -8.15 6.18
N LEU A 96 -4.06 -6.93 6.63
CA LEU A 96 -3.05 -5.92 6.92
C LEU A 96 -2.49 -6.01 8.34
N GLY A 97 -3.02 -6.90 9.17
CA GLY A 97 -2.60 -7.04 10.55
C GLY A 97 -2.90 -5.83 11.42
N LEU A 98 -4.04 -5.18 11.20
CA LEU A 98 -4.43 -3.97 11.91
C LEU A 98 -4.98 -4.29 13.31
N THR A 99 -4.66 -3.45 14.29
CA THR A 99 -5.22 -3.51 15.64
C THR A 99 -6.65 -2.95 15.67
N GLU A 100 -7.38 -3.22 16.75
CA GLU A 100 -8.72 -2.63 16.95
C GLU A 100 -8.66 -1.09 17.03
N LYS A 101 -7.60 -0.54 17.61
CA LYS A 101 -7.37 0.90 17.65
C LYS A 101 -7.19 1.47 16.24
N GLU A 102 -6.38 0.83 15.43
CA GLU A 102 -6.16 1.22 14.03
C GLU A 102 -7.43 1.12 13.21
N LYS A 103 -8.22 0.07 13.40
CA LYS A 103 -9.55 -0.07 12.79
C LYS A 103 -10.46 1.11 13.12
N SER A 104 -10.53 1.49 14.40
CA SER A 104 -11.35 2.62 14.85
C SER A 104 -10.88 3.93 14.23
N GLN A 105 -9.58 4.16 14.14
CA GLN A 105 -9.01 5.32 13.47
C GLN A 105 -9.38 5.39 11.99
N ILE A 106 -9.23 4.28 11.28
CA ILE A 106 -9.52 4.20 9.84
C ILE A 106 -11.00 4.44 9.56
N LEU A 107 -11.88 3.86 10.35
CA LEU A 107 -13.32 4.02 10.18
C LEU A 107 -13.82 5.40 10.59
N SER A 108 -13.03 6.19 11.30
CA SER A 108 -13.35 7.57 11.66
C SER A 108 -13.05 8.60 10.57
N ILE A 109 -12.32 8.21 9.53
CA ILE A 109 -11.88 9.10 8.45
C ILE A 109 -13.08 9.73 7.73
N ASN A 110 -13.05 11.04 7.55
CA ASN A 110 -14.05 11.82 6.81
C ASN A 110 -15.48 11.65 7.32
N GLN A 111 -15.69 11.29 8.58
CA GLN A 111 -17.02 11.11 9.16
C GLN A 111 -17.74 12.44 9.45
N SER A 112 -16.99 13.52 9.63
CA SER A 112 -17.56 14.84 9.80
C SER A 112 -18.02 15.38 8.44
N ASN A 113 -19.33 15.47 8.25
CA ASN A 113 -19.94 16.04 7.03
C ASN A 113 -20.00 17.56 7.09
N ASP A 114 -18.88 18.22 7.36
CA ASP A 114 -18.80 19.66 7.35
C ASP A 114 -18.54 20.17 5.91
N PRO A 115 -19.51 20.88 5.27
CA PRO A 115 -19.33 21.36 3.91
C PRO A 115 -18.27 22.47 3.78
N SER A 116 -17.84 23.07 4.90
CA SER A 116 -16.75 24.06 4.91
C SER A 116 -15.35 23.41 4.87
N ARG A 117 -15.26 22.10 4.97
CA ARG A 117 -13.99 21.37 4.92
C ARG A 117 -13.38 21.42 3.53
N LEU A 118 -12.19 21.96 3.44
CA LEU A 118 -11.42 22.03 2.20
C LEU A 118 -10.34 20.92 2.13
N TYR A 119 -10.41 19.92 3.01
CA TYR A 119 -9.42 18.84 3.07
C TYR A 119 -10.08 17.47 3.20
N LYS A 120 -9.34 16.43 2.87
CA LYS A 120 -9.68 15.04 3.12
C LYS A 120 -8.71 14.45 4.12
N GLU A 121 -9.20 13.56 4.95
CA GLU A 121 -8.38 12.84 5.91
C GLU A 121 -7.86 11.53 5.30
N VAL A 122 -6.68 11.12 5.72
CA VAL A 122 -6.07 9.85 5.37
C VAL A 122 -5.51 9.18 6.62
N TRP A 123 -5.49 7.87 6.65
CA TRP A 123 -4.82 7.12 7.70
C TRP A 123 -3.45 6.66 7.18
N ILE A 124 -2.41 6.87 7.98
CA ILE A 124 -1.05 6.43 7.68
C ILE A 124 -0.57 5.54 8.82
N GLY A 125 -0.23 4.31 8.52
CA GLY A 125 0.34 3.35 9.46
C GLY A 125 1.79 3.05 9.12
N LEU A 126 2.67 3.35 10.07
CA LEU A 126 4.11 3.08 9.97
C LEU A 126 4.52 1.85 10.78
N GLY A 127 3.54 1.10 11.28
CA GLY A 127 3.75 -0.04 12.16
C GLY A 127 3.88 0.35 13.64
N GLY A 128 3.64 -0.63 14.52
CA GLY A 128 3.70 -0.42 15.96
C GLY A 128 2.72 0.65 16.45
N THR A 129 3.23 1.62 17.22
CA THR A 129 2.43 2.71 17.78
C THR A 129 2.36 3.95 16.89
N GLN A 130 3.00 3.93 15.72
CA GLN A 130 3.13 5.09 14.84
C GLN A 130 2.05 5.10 13.74
N SER A 131 0.80 4.98 14.15
CA SER A 131 -0.34 5.02 13.23
C SER A 131 -1.27 6.15 13.62
N ALA A 132 -1.65 7.00 12.67
CA ALA A 132 -2.49 8.16 12.93
C ALA A 132 -3.31 8.58 11.71
N VAL A 133 -4.35 9.37 11.97
CA VAL A 133 -5.14 10.06 10.94
C VAL A 133 -4.51 11.43 10.69
N TYR A 134 -4.36 11.77 9.43
CA TYR A 134 -3.83 13.05 8.97
C TYR A 134 -4.85 13.75 8.05
N ALA A 135 -4.84 15.06 8.07
CA ALA A 135 -5.73 15.90 7.27
C ALA A 135 -4.94 16.85 6.36
#